data_896811001f6faa418626be21b57b88fc
#
_entry.id   896811001f6faa418626be21b57b88fc
#
_cell.length_a   1.000
_cell.length_b   1.000
_cell.length_c   1.000
_cell.angle_alpha   90.00
_cell.angle_beta   90.00
_cell.angle_gamma   90.00
#
_symmetry.space_group_name_H-M   'P 1'
#
loop_
_entity.id
_entity.type
_entity.pdbx_description
1 polymer ?
#
loop_
_entity_poly.entity_id
_entity_poly.type
_entity_poly.pdbx_seq_one_letter_code
_entity_poly.pdbx_strand_id
1 'polypeptide(L)'
;MRYVVFDTETPNRCNDRISQIGFCVVEDGIMGPERCFLVNPECSFDEFNIMLTGIRPELCRCEPDFAELWRRELEEVFSEGVLVAHNAPFDMAVLAKCLRAYGLRWKHIASYIDTVRLARRAFPTLSNHRLDTLAYRLGLELEHHDAGSDAAACAHILLACVERGAAPEDFLRGYDMRAMRTLRLANI
;
A
#
# COMPACT_ATOMS: atom_id res chain seq x y z
N MET A 1 14.07 9.02 8.41
CA MET A 1 12.60 9.16 8.23
C MET A 1 11.99 7.77 8.14
N ARG A 2 10.82 7.54 8.77
CA ARG A 2 10.13 6.24 8.80
C ARG A 2 9.04 6.20 7.73
N TYR A 3 9.08 5.20 6.86
CA TYR A 3 8.09 4.90 5.84
C TYR A 3 7.40 3.58 6.16
N VAL A 4 6.09 3.52 6.00
CA VAL A 4 5.30 2.28 6.03
C VAL A 4 4.87 2.01 4.60
N VAL A 5 5.57 1.08 3.97
CA VAL A 5 5.31 0.69 2.58
C VAL A 5 4.28 -0.42 2.60
N PHE A 6 3.17 -0.26 1.88
CA PHE A 6 2.06 -1.20 1.95
C PHE A 6 1.38 -1.38 0.59
N ASP A 7 0.67 -2.48 0.47
CA ASP A 7 -0.19 -2.83 -0.66
C ASP A 7 -1.45 -3.53 -0.17
N THR A 8 -2.53 -3.47 -0.95
CA THR A 8 -3.84 -4.03 -0.57
C THR A 8 -4.50 -4.77 -1.71
N GLU A 9 -4.98 -6.00 -1.41
CA GLU A 9 -5.84 -6.74 -2.31
C GLU A 9 -7.30 -6.66 -1.85
N THR A 10 -8.20 -6.53 -2.82
CA THR A 10 -9.62 -6.34 -2.58
C THR A 10 -10.44 -7.52 -3.07
N PRO A 11 -11.50 -7.92 -2.34
CA PRO A 11 -12.35 -9.05 -2.74
C PRO A 11 -13.24 -8.74 -3.95
N ASN A 12 -13.55 -7.47 -4.20
CA ASN A 12 -14.46 -7.05 -5.26
C ASN A 12 -14.23 -5.60 -5.70
N ARG A 13 -14.94 -5.17 -6.74
CA ARG A 13 -14.82 -3.83 -7.37
C ARG A 13 -15.32 -2.66 -6.51
N CYS A 14 -16.00 -2.90 -5.38
CA CYS A 14 -16.41 -1.83 -4.47
C CYS A 14 -15.20 -1.18 -3.79
N ASN A 15 -14.12 -1.96 -3.63
CA ASN A 15 -12.86 -1.52 -3.04
C ASN A 15 -13.07 -0.85 -1.67
N ASP A 16 -14.02 -1.36 -0.88
CA ASP A 16 -14.34 -0.89 0.46
C ASP A 16 -14.08 -1.95 1.53
N ARG A 17 -13.51 -3.07 1.12
CA ARG A 17 -13.02 -4.17 1.95
C ARG A 17 -11.65 -4.59 1.46
N ILE A 18 -10.88 -5.16 2.37
CA ILE A 18 -9.54 -5.71 2.12
C ILE A 18 -9.60 -7.21 2.34
N SER A 19 -9.07 -8.00 1.41
CA SER A 19 -8.92 -9.46 1.51
C SER A 19 -7.49 -9.87 1.86
N GLN A 20 -6.51 -9.03 1.53
CA GLN A 20 -5.10 -9.19 1.95
C GLN A 20 -4.47 -7.82 2.08
N ILE A 21 -3.59 -7.65 3.07
CA ILE A 21 -2.76 -6.46 3.25
C ILE A 21 -1.34 -6.87 3.56
N GLY A 22 -0.40 -6.34 2.79
CA GLY A 22 1.02 -6.50 2.99
C GLY A 22 1.69 -5.19 3.37
N PHE A 23 2.70 -5.23 4.22
CA PHE A 23 3.51 -4.06 4.50
C PHE A 23 4.92 -4.42 4.99
N CYS A 24 5.82 -3.46 4.86
CA CYS A 24 7.11 -3.43 5.54
C CYS A 24 7.44 -1.99 5.97
N VAL A 25 8.33 -1.87 6.94
CA VAL A 25 8.80 -0.56 7.41
C VAL A 25 10.18 -0.30 6.83
N VAL A 26 10.38 0.88 6.26
CA VAL A 26 11.69 1.37 5.85
C VAL A 26 12.06 2.53 6.76
N GLU A 27 13.14 2.36 7.52
CA GLU A 27 13.64 3.37 8.45
C GLU A 27 15.13 3.57 8.28
N ASP A 28 15.55 4.82 8.11
CA ASP A 28 16.95 5.22 7.89
C ASP A 28 17.64 4.45 6.73
N GLY A 29 16.87 4.16 5.68
CA GLY A 29 17.35 3.43 4.49
C GLY A 29 17.41 1.92 4.67
N ILE A 30 16.95 1.38 5.77
CA ILE A 30 16.93 -0.05 6.06
C ILE A 30 15.50 -0.55 5.97
N MET A 31 15.28 -1.58 5.15
CA MET A 31 14.00 -2.28 5.04
C MET A 31 13.91 -3.35 6.14
N GLY A 32 12.84 -3.28 6.92
CA GLY A 32 12.48 -4.31 7.90
C GLY A 32 11.79 -5.52 7.25
N PRO A 33 11.40 -6.51 8.05
CA PRO A 33 10.74 -7.70 7.54
C PRO A 33 9.39 -7.36 6.90
N GLU A 34 9.08 -8.08 5.83
CA GLU A 34 7.76 -8.10 5.23
C GLU A 34 6.76 -8.79 6.17
N ARG A 35 5.57 -8.22 6.24
CA ARG A 35 4.41 -8.79 6.93
C ARG A 35 3.23 -8.79 5.99
N CYS A 36 2.55 -9.93 5.91
CA CYS A 36 1.39 -10.11 5.06
C CYS A 36 0.28 -10.82 5.83
N PHE A 37 -0.96 -10.36 5.66
CA PHE A 37 -2.13 -10.87 6.36
C PHE A 37 -3.28 -11.07 5.39
N LEU A 38 -3.84 -12.28 5.37
CA LEU A 38 -5.17 -12.50 4.85
C LEU A 38 -6.19 -11.91 5.83
N VAL A 39 -7.27 -11.38 5.29
CA VAL A 39 -8.32 -10.70 6.05
C VAL A 39 -9.68 -11.29 5.65
N ASN A 40 -10.53 -11.57 6.62
CA ASN A 40 -11.93 -11.87 6.33
C ASN A 40 -12.68 -10.58 5.97
N PRO A 41 -13.02 -10.34 4.69
CA PRO A 41 -13.61 -9.08 4.28
C PRO A 41 -15.12 -8.97 4.59
N GLU A 42 -15.74 -10.06 5.09
CA GLU A 42 -17.18 -10.14 5.42
C GLU A 42 -18.10 -9.71 4.26
N CYS A 43 -17.69 -9.97 3.04
CA CYS A 43 -18.46 -9.65 1.84
C CYS A 43 -18.21 -10.67 0.73
N SER A 44 -18.94 -10.53 -0.38
CA SER A 44 -18.77 -11.38 -1.56
C SER A 44 -17.49 -11.04 -2.31
N PHE A 45 -16.93 -12.03 -2.98
CA PHE A 45 -15.81 -11.90 -3.89
C PHE A 45 -16.30 -11.84 -5.34
N ASP A 46 -15.72 -10.98 -6.16
CA ASP A 46 -15.90 -10.99 -7.60
C ASP A 46 -14.95 -12.02 -8.25
N GLU A 47 -15.42 -12.76 -9.24
CA GLU A 47 -14.59 -13.72 -9.98
C GLU A 47 -13.33 -13.10 -10.58
N PHE A 48 -13.44 -11.86 -11.04
CA PHE A 48 -12.29 -11.11 -11.56
C PHE A 48 -11.20 -10.92 -10.49
N ASN A 49 -11.59 -10.53 -9.27
CA ASN A 49 -10.64 -10.33 -8.17
C ASN A 49 -10.01 -11.66 -7.74
N ILE A 50 -10.80 -12.74 -7.66
CA ILE A 50 -10.28 -14.09 -7.38
C ILE A 50 -9.27 -14.52 -8.44
N MET A 51 -9.57 -14.29 -9.71
CA MET A 51 -8.66 -14.66 -10.82
C MET A 51 -7.37 -13.83 -10.78
N LEU A 52 -7.46 -12.56 -10.40
CA LEU A 52 -6.33 -11.64 -10.34
C LEU A 52 -5.37 -11.94 -9.19
N THR A 53 -5.91 -12.15 -7.99
CA THR A 53 -5.16 -12.27 -6.73
C THR A 53 -4.95 -13.72 -6.28
N GLY A 54 -5.75 -14.66 -6.79
CA GLY A 54 -5.81 -16.04 -6.30
C GLY A 54 -6.52 -16.19 -4.95
N ILE A 55 -6.91 -15.08 -4.30
CA ILE A 55 -7.54 -15.10 -2.97
C ILE A 55 -9.01 -15.47 -3.11
N ARG A 56 -9.37 -16.57 -2.44
CA ARG A 56 -10.73 -17.13 -2.44
C ARG A 56 -11.39 -16.96 -1.08
N PRO A 57 -12.74 -16.94 -1.01
CA PRO A 57 -13.47 -16.81 0.26
C PRO A 57 -13.05 -17.83 1.32
N GLU A 58 -12.70 -19.06 0.88
CA GLU A 58 -12.31 -20.15 1.77
C GLU A 58 -11.02 -19.86 2.53
N LEU A 59 -10.09 -19.12 1.91
CA LEU A 59 -8.81 -18.72 2.52
C LEU A 59 -9.00 -17.67 3.60
N CYS A 60 -10.00 -16.79 3.43
CA CYS A 60 -10.24 -15.67 4.34
C CYS A 60 -11.21 -15.98 5.48
N ARG A 61 -12.01 -17.05 5.36
CA ARG A 61 -13.16 -17.33 6.25
C ARG A 61 -12.81 -17.41 7.73
N CYS A 62 -11.63 -17.95 8.07
CA CYS A 62 -11.17 -18.14 9.45
C CYS A 62 -10.17 -17.07 9.89
N GLU A 63 -9.86 -16.12 9.03
CA GLU A 63 -8.95 -15.01 9.33
C GLU A 63 -9.68 -13.91 10.11
N PRO A 64 -8.94 -13.06 10.85
CA PRO A 64 -9.53 -11.91 11.51
C PRO A 64 -10.19 -10.97 10.51
N ASP A 65 -11.24 -10.28 10.93
CA ASP A 65 -11.76 -9.16 10.17
C ASP A 65 -10.79 -7.96 10.18
N PHE A 66 -11.04 -6.99 9.32
CA PHE A 66 -10.16 -5.83 9.23
C PHE A 66 -10.12 -5.01 10.54
N ALA A 67 -11.22 -4.94 11.28
CA ALA A 67 -11.25 -4.16 12.50
C ALA A 67 -10.40 -4.77 13.62
N GLU A 68 -10.38 -6.11 13.70
CA GLU A 68 -9.50 -6.83 14.62
C GLU A 68 -8.03 -6.65 14.23
N LEU A 69 -7.72 -6.90 12.94
CA LEU A 69 -6.35 -6.75 12.42
C LEU A 69 -5.84 -5.33 12.59
N TRP A 70 -6.69 -4.33 12.30
CA TRP A 70 -6.35 -2.92 12.44
C TRP A 70 -5.88 -2.59 13.86
N ARG A 71 -6.67 -2.96 14.87
CA ARG A 71 -6.37 -2.66 16.27
C ARG A 71 -5.14 -3.39 16.81
N ARG A 72 -4.88 -4.60 16.32
CA ARG A 72 -3.80 -5.45 16.84
C ARG A 72 -2.46 -5.19 16.17
N GLU A 73 -2.45 -4.89 14.87
CA GLU A 73 -1.25 -4.97 14.05
C GLU A 73 -0.96 -3.69 13.25
N LEU A 74 -2.00 -2.98 12.79
CA LEU A 74 -1.82 -1.96 11.76
C LEU A 74 -1.84 -0.53 12.31
N GLU A 75 -2.75 -0.21 13.24
CA GLU A 75 -3.02 1.17 13.65
C GLU A 75 -1.78 1.90 14.17
N GLU A 76 -1.02 1.25 15.04
CA GLU A 76 0.20 1.82 15.62
C GLU A 76 1.25 2.05 14.53
N VAL A 77 1.58 1.00 13.76
CA VAL A 77 2.60 1.05 12.70
C VAL A 77 2.26 2.10 11.65
N PHE A 78 1.01 2.11 11.17
CA PHE A 78 0.54 3.06 10.15
C PHE A 78 0.45 4.50 10.68
N SER A 79 0.36 4.66 12.00
CA SER A 79 0.34 5.97 12.65
C SER A 79 1.72 6.60 12.80
N GLU A 80 2.78 5.81 12.83
CA GLU A 80 4.14 6.28 13.13
C GLU A 80 4.96 6.70 11.92
N GLY A 81 4.50 6.43 10.71
CA GLY A 81 5.27 6.69 9.48
C GLY A 81 4.50 7.43 8.39
N VAL A 82 5.22 7.78 7.34
CA VAL A 82 4.66 8.20 6.06
C VAL A 82 4.25 6.96 5.30
N LEU A 83 2.99 6.89 4.85
CA LEU A 83 2.52 5.77 4.05
C LEU A 83 3.12 5.82 2.64
N VAL A 84 3.51 4.68 2.11
CA VAL A 84 4.06 4.56 0.76
C VAL A 84 3.39 3.40 0.04
N ALA A 85 2.96 3.60 -1.19
CA ALA A 85 2.43 2.53 -2.02
C ALA A 85 2.77 2.77 -3.51
N HIS A 86 2.60 1.74 -4.32
CA HIS A 86 2.79 1.86 -5.77
C HIS A 86 1.46 2.15 -6.45
N ASN A 87 1.29 3.35 -7.02
CA ASN A 87 0.00 3.94 -7.38
C ASN A 87 -0.87 4.22 -6.13
N ALA A 88 -0.25 4.77 -5.12
CA ALA A 88 -0.76 4.99 -3.77
C ALA A 88 -2.17 5.60 -3.66
N PRO A 89 -2.70 6.44 -4.59
CA PRO A 89 -4.08 6.91 -4.51
C PRO A 89 -5.11 5.77 -4.44
N PHE A 90 -4.83 4.61 -5.04
CA PHE A 90 -5.70 3.44 -4.98
C PHE A 90 -5.72 2.88 -3.55
N ASP A 91 -4.57 2.51 -3.01
CA ASP A 91 -4.46 1.89 -1.68
C ASP A 91 -4.93 2.82 -0.56
N MET A 92 -4.65 4.11 -0.69
CA MET A 92 -5.16 5.13 0.22
C MET A 92 -6.69 5.21 0.19
N ALA A 93 -7.30 5.06 -0.99
CA ALA A 93 -8.75 5.04 -1.12
C ALA A 93 -9.36 3.76 -0.54
N VAL A 94 -8.75 2.60 -0.80
CA VAL A 94 -9.17 1.31 -0.23
C VAL A 94 -9.10 1.37 1.29
N LEU A 95 -7.97 1.79 1.86
CA LEU A 95 -7.78 1.93 3.31
C LEU A 95 -8.84 2.85 3.93
N ALA A 96 -9.07 4.03 3.35
CA ALA A 96 -10.05 4.99 3.86
C ALA A 96 -11.49 4.45 3.82
N LYS A 97 -11.87 3.77 2.75
CA LYS A 97 -13.18 3.13 2.62
C LYS A 97 -13.36 1.97 3.60
N CYS A 98 -12.32 1.14 3.75
CA CYS A 98 -12.33 0.01 4.66
C CYS A 98 -12.47 0.47 6.11
N LEU A 99 -11.68 1.46 6.56
CA LEU A 99 -11.82 2.08 7.88
C LEU A 99 -13.24 2.61 8.11
N ARG A 100 -13.81 3.30 7.13
CA ARG A 100 -15.19 3.80 7.21
C ARG A 100 -16.20 2.67 7.33
N ALA A 101 -16.06 1.61 6.54
CA ALA A 101 -16.98 0.49 6.50
C ALA A 101 -17.05 -0.26 7.83
N TYR A 102 -15.91 -0.32 8.55
CA TYR A 102 -15.83 -0.89 9.90
C TYR A 102 -16.04 0.14 11.03
N GLY A 103 -16.41 1.38 10.70
CA GLY A 103 -16.66 2.44 11.69
C GLY A 103 -15.42 2.84 12.50
N LEU A 104 -14.24 2.54 11.99
CA LEU A 104 -12.96 2.84 12.62
C LEU A 104 -12.59 4.32 12.43
N ARG A 105 -12.10 4.94 13.51
CA ARG A 105 -11.58 6.31 13.46
C ARG A 105 -10.06 6.28 13.45
N TRP A 106 -9.49 7.04 12.53
CA TRP A 106 -8.06 7.23 12.42
C TRP A 106 -7.74 8.68 12.07
N LYS A 107 -6.52 8.98 11.64
CA LYS A 107 -6.10 10.32 11.22
C LYS A 107 -7.09 10.95 10.24
N HIS A 108 -7.33 12.25 10.36
CA HIS A 108 -8.09 12.99 9.35
C HIS A 108 -7.31 13.12 8.05
N ILE A 109 -6.01 13.46 8.16
CA ILE A 109 -5.09 13.55 7.03
C ILE A 109 -3.95 12.58 7.30
N ALA A 110 -3.73 11.66 6.37
CA ALA A 110 -2.57 10.78 6.34
C ALA A 110 -1.56 11.29 5.31
N SER A 111 -0.29 11.34 5.69
CA SER A 111 0.79 11.66 4.75
C SER A 111 1.16 10.43 3.93
N TYR A 112 1.34 10.60 2.64
CA TYR A 112 1.73 9.49 1.77
C TYR A 112 2.65 9.91 0.63
N ILE A 113 3.35 8.92 0.04
CA ILE A 113 4.17 9.02 -1.16
C ILE A 113 3.75 7.94 -2.16
N ASP A 114 3.68 8.32 -3.42
CA ASP A 114 3.40 7.41 -4.54
C ASP A 114 4.71 7.08 -5.27
N THR A 115 5.15 5.83 -5.18
CA THR A 115 6.41 5.38 -5.81
C THR A 115 6.38 5.44 -7.33
N VAL A 116 5.21 5.41 -7.99
CA VAL A 116 5.12 5.66 -9.45
C VAL A 116 5.65 7.05 -9.80
N ARG A 117 5.29 8.05 -9.00
CA ARG A 117 5.73 9.44 -9.22
C ARG A 117 7.22 9.61 -8.92
N LEU A 118 7.68 8.96 -7.85
CA LEU A 118 9.08 8.96 -7.47
C LEU A 118 9.95 8.26 -8.53
N ALA A 119 9.50 7.09 -9.03
CA ALA A 119 10.18 6.31 -10.05
C ALA A 119 10.26 7.05 -11.40
N ARG A 120 9.24 7.82 -11.77
CA ARG A 120 9.29 8.67 -12.98
C ARG A 120 10.43 9.70 -12.92
N ARG A 121 10.79 10.15 -11.74
CA ARG A 121 11.94 11.05 -11.53
C ARG A 121 13.27 10.30 -11.58
N ALA A 122 13.33 9.13 -10.92
CA ALA A 122 14.56 8.36 -10.77
C ALA A 122 14.92 7.53 -12.02
N PHE A 123 13.93 7.13 -12.83
CA PHE A 123 14.07 6.27 -14.00
C PHE A 123 13.39 6.90 -15.25
N PRO A 124 13.77 8.10 -15.68
CA PRO A 124 13.05 8.86 -16.72
C PRO A 124 13.07 8.19 -18.11
N THR A 125 13.96 7.23 -18.33
CA THR A 125 14.12 6.55 -19.63
C THR A 125 13.27 5.28 -19.76
N LEU A 126 12.58 4.83 -18.70
CA LEU A 126 11.71 3.67 -18.78
C LEU A 126 10.43 4.01 -19.55
N SER A 127 9.96 3.08 -20.36
CA SER A 127 8.73 3.22 -21.17
C SER A 127 7.47 3.33 -20.31
N ASN A 128 7.48 2.69 -19.15
CA ASN A 128 6.43 2.80 -18.14
C ASN A 128 7.04 2.58 -16.74
N HIS A 129 6.25 2.86 -15.70
CA HIS A 129 6.67 2.76 -14.30
C HIS A 129 5.69 1.89 -13.51
N ARG A 130 5.27 0.78 -14.10
CA ARG A 130 4.47 -0.24 -13.43
C ARG A 130 5.35 -1.02 -12.46
N LEU A 131 4.74 -1.63 -11.45
CA LEU A 131 5.46 -2.39 -10.42
C LEU A 131 6.29 -3.52 -11.05
N ASP A 132 5.67 -4.31 -11.93
CA ASP A 132 6.31 -5.40 -12.68
C ASP A 132 7.53 -4.94 -13.50
N THR A 133 7.39 -3.81 -14.20
CA THR A 133 8.47 -3.25 -15.01
C THR A 133 9.65 -2.79 -14.17
N LEU A 134 9.37 -2.14 -13.04
CA LEU A 134 10.40 -1.66 -12.11
C LEU A 134 11.05 -2.83 -11.37
N ALA A 135 10.27 -3.82 -10.91
CA ALA A 135 10.77 -5.04 -10.29
C ALA A 135 11.73 -5.78 -11.23
N TYR A 136 11.32 -6.02 -12.49
CA TYR A 136 12.20 -6.61 -13.50
C TYR A 136 13.49 -5.80 -13.72
N ARG A 137 13.38 -4.46 -13.80
CA ARG A 137 14.54 -3.57 -13.99
C ARG A 137 15.53 -3.62 -12.84
N LEU A 138 15.05 -3.87 -11.63
CA LEU A 138 15.83 -3.96 -10.40
C LEU A 138 16.29 -5.40 -10.07
N GLY A 139 15.86 -6.40 -10.85
CA GLY A 139 16.19 -7.81 -10.61
C GLY A 139 15.49 -8.37 -9.37
N LEU A 140 14.30 -7.87 -9.03
CA LEU A 140 13.52 -8.33 -7.89
C LEU A 140 12.64 -9.51 -8.30
N GLU A 141 12.48 -10.48 -7.41
CA GLU A 141 11.44 -11.49 -7.50
C GLU A 141 10.11 -10.82 -7.13
N LEU A 142 9.06 -11.13 -7.87
CA LEU A 142 7.73 -10.53 -7.68
C LEU A 142 6.65 -11.59 -7.89
N GLU A 143 5.92 -11.90 -6.84
CA GLU A 143 4.64 -12.60 -6.92
C GLU A 143 3.53 -11.55 -7.02
N HIS A 144 3.29 -11.07 -8.25
CA HIS A 144 2.39 -9.96 -8.50
C HIS A 144 0.95 -10.29 -8.08
N HIS A 145 0.29 -9.36 -7.40
CA HIS A 145 -1.00 -9.52 -6.71
C HIS A 145 -0.96 -10.39 -5.44
N ASP A 146 0.24 -10.58 -4.86
CA ASP A 146 0.40 -10.89 -3.45
C ASP A 146 0.80 -9.60 -2.73
N ALA A 147 -0.03 -9.12 -1.80
CA ALA A 147 0.16 -7.83 -1.16
C ALA A 147 1.49 -7.72 -0.38
N GLY A 148 2.02 -8.82 0.14
CA GLY A 148 3.32 -8.84 0.80
C GLY A 148 4.45 -8.61 -0.20
N SER A 149 4.48 -9.42 -1.27
CA SER A 149 5.45 -9.30 -2.35
C SER A 149 5.41 -7.93 -3.03
N ASP A 150 4.20 -7.41 -3.30
CA ASP A 150 4.03 -6.10 -3.94
C ASP A 150 4.49 -4.95 -3.02
N ALA A 151 4.23 -5.02 -1.70
CA ALA A 151 4.75 -4.07 -0.71
C ALA A 151 6.28 -4.12 -0.60
N ALA A 152 6.86 -5.33 -0.59
CA ALA A 152 8.31 -5.50 -0.56
C ALA A 152 8.98 -4.94 -1.82
N ALA A 153 8.44 -5.24 -3.00
CA ALA A 153 8.92 -4.68 -4.26
C ALA A 153 8.80 -3.14 -4.28
N CYS A 154 7.69 -2.60 -3.77
CA CYS A 154 7.49 -1.16 -3.63
C CYS A 154 8.55 -0.51 -2.72
N ALA A 155 8.94 -1.17 -1.61
CA ALA A 155 10.00 -0.70 -0.72
C ALA A 155 11.37 -0.69 -1.40
N HIS A 156 11.71 -1.74 -2.14
CA HIS A 156 12.94 -1.77 -2.93
C HIS A 156 12.96 -0.67 -4.00
N ILE A 157 11.83 -0.40 -4.65
CA ILE A 157 11.71 0.71 -5.61
C ILE A 157 11.92 2.05 -4.92
N LEU A 158 11.34 2.27 -3.73
CA LEU A 158 11.57 3.48 -2.92
C LEU A 158 13.07 3.68 -2.66
N LEU A 159 13.74 2.65 -2.16
CA LEU A 159 15.18 2.70 -1.84
C LEU A 159 16.04 2.95 -3.10
N ALA A 160 15.77 2.25 -4.19
CA ALA A 160 16.47 2.45 -5.46
C ALA A 160 16.26 3.85 -6.04
N CYS A 161 15.11 4.48 -5.81
CA CYS A 161 14.86 5.87 -6.18
C CYS A 161 15.71 6.83 -5.35
N VAL A 162 15.82 6.59 -4.04
CA VAL A 162 16.66 7.39 -3.13
C VAL A 162 18.12 7.27 -3.50
N GLU A 163 18.64 6.08 -3.77
CA GLU A 163 20.00 5.84 -4.24
C GLU A 163 20.33 6.59 -5.54
N ARG A 164 19.32 6.85 -6.38
CA ARG A 164 19.42 7.65 -7.61
C ARG A 164 19.24 9.15 -7.39
N GLY A 165 19.19 9.59 -6.14
CA GLY A 165 19.11 11.00 -5.78
C GLY A 165 17.69 11.60 -5.84
N ALA A 166 16.64 10.77 -5.91
CA ALA A 166 15.28 11.27 -5.72
C ALA A 166 15.04 11.50 -4.21
N ALA A 167 14.51 12.68 -3.87
CA ALA A 167 14.13 13.01 -2.49
C ALA A 167 12.64 12.69 -2.29
N PRO A 168 12.27 11.67 -1.48
CA PRO A 168 10.88 11.29 -1.27
C PRO A 168 10.01 12.43 -0.73
N GLU A 169 10.61 13.34 0.03
CA GLU A 169 9.98 14.51 0.63
C GLU A 169 9.35 15.44 -0.42
N ASP A 170 9.95 15.55 -1.60
CA ASP A 170 9.43 16.36 -2.71
C ASP A 170 8.11 15.80 -3.29
N PHE A 171 7.83 14.53 -2.99
CA PHE A 171 6.65 13.80 -3.46
C PHE A 171 5.57 13.62 -2.39
N LEU A 172 5.80 14.15 -1.18
CA LEU A 172 4.87 14.05 -0.07
C LEU A 172 3.51 14.66 -0.42
N ARG A 173 2.44 13.95 -0.10
CA ARG A 173 1.04 14.37 -0.27
C ARG A 173 0.26 14.05 0.99
N GLY A 174 -0.83 14.78 1.20
CA GLY A 174 -1.85 14.43 2.16
C GLY A 174 -2.97 13.63 1.49
N TYR A 175 -3.56 12.73 2.22
CA TYR A 175 -4.82 12.09 1.86
C TYR A 175 -5.86 12.40 2.93
N ASP A 176 -6.95 13.05 2.54
CA ASP A 176 -8.10 13.28 3.42
C ASP A 176 -8.88 11.97 3.55
N MET A 177 -8.74 11.30 4.70
CA MET A 177 -9.35 10.00 4.96
C MET A 177 -10.88 10.08 5.06
N ARG A 178 -11.45 11.27 5.30
CA ARG A 178 -12.89 11.49 5.36
C ARG A 178 -13.48 11.84 4.01
N ALA A 179 -12.87 12.79 3.30
CA ALA A 179 -13.29 13.20 1.97
C ALA A 179 -12.79 12.26 0.86
N MET A 180 -11.89 11.32 1.18
CA MET A 180 -11.30 10.32 0.29
C MET A 180 -10.67 10.94 -0.96
N ARG A 181 -9.81 11.94 -0.74
CA ARG A 181 -9.12 12.65 -1.82
C ARG A 181 -7.71 13.06 -1.45
N THR A 182 -6.86 13.10 -2.46
CA THR A 182 -5.50 13.64 -2.34
C THR A 182 -5.52 15.14 -2.09
N LEU A 183 -4.67 15.59 -1.19
CA LEU A 183 -4.39 17.00 -0.90
C LEU A 183 -2.95 17.33 -1.27
N ARG A 184 -2.73 18.54 -1.80
CA ARG A 184 -1.38 19.11 -1.83
C ARG A 184 -1.08 19.63 -0.42
N LEU A 185 -0.05 19.09 0.21
CA LEU A 185 0.48 19.70 1.41
C LEU A 185 1.16 21.00 0.95
N ALA A 186 0.67 22.14 1.42
CA ALA A 186 1.39 23.39 1.26
C ALA A 186 2.77 23.20 1.93
N ASN A 187 3.83 23.64 1.25
CA ASN A 187 5.18 23.57 1.81
C ASN A 187 5.15 24.13 3.24
N ILE A 188 5.42 23.24 4.20
CA ILE A 188 5.64 23.64 5.60
C ILE A 188 7.05 24.18 5.71
#